data_9ba13cd5c680bd40ca74dcb48952d29a
#
_entry.id   9ba13cd5c680bd40ca74dcb48952d29a
#
_cell.length_a   1.000
_cell.length_b   1.000
_cell.length_c   1.000
_cell.angle_alpha   90.00
_cell.angle_beta   90.00
_cell.angle_gamma   90.00
#
_symmetry.space_group_name_H-M   'P 1'
#
loop_
_entity.id
_entity.type
_entity.pdbx_description
1 polymer ?
#
loop_
_entity_poly.entity_id
_entity_poly.type
_entity_poly.pdbx_seq_one_letter_code
_entity_poly.pdbx_strand_id
1 'polypeptide(L)'
;MAELDPHPFPLVAIDPVANGQNEWVALCLRVGDGAATAHGLQTVFGEPDMLAAIAPLDGLLMLDDPSALTPPVLALLPANRIGFVVAAGALAQDGVARRLAELHETGYRIWLDGATPAGVKVPPALRTVARDCSVDAPPPGRLVALFGPHLAHHVGSALRFGECEMAGFDWFCGDYPHDPVFTAHGGDGSSRKRILTLLGLLARDADSREIEHQLKQDPALSFHLLKLVNSAAFAVNSTQITSFNQAISLLGRRQLQRWLQLLLYARQQPDGLPNLLLPLAARRGAQLEALCKEGGGERDDCDLAFMTGVFSLLDRLLQMPMTEIVADLQLPQHVSDALLERTGRLGRWLHLAETRPSMPELTDADISPAAWWHSQLHAYHWAIQVGRNV
;
A
#
# COMPACT_ATOMS: atom_id res chain seq x y z
N MET A 1 16.65 31.03 13.49
CA MET A 1 15.99 30.05 14.37
C MET A 1 14.55 30.01 13.88
N ALA A 2 14.15 28.96 13.18
CA ALA A 2 12.74 28.73 12.90
C ALA A 2 12.05 28.49 14.26
N GLU A 3 10.96 29.22 14.56
CA GLU A 3 10.08 28.89 15.68
C GLU A 3 9.65 27.43 15.48
N LEU A 4 10.03 26.57 16.43
CA LEU A 4 9.51 25.21 16.49
C LEU A 4 7.98 25.34 16.66
N ASP A 5 7.23 24.83 15.69
CA ASP A 5 5.78 24.71 15.81
C ASP A 5 5.49 23.95 17.11
N PRO A 6 4.76 24.53 18.06
CA PRO A 6 4.47 23.90 19.34
C PRO A 6 3.68 22.58 19.18
N HIS A 7 3.11 22.33 18.00
CA HIS A 7 2.37 21.13 17.69
C HIS A 7 2.69 20.65 16.26
N PRO A 8 3.85 20.03 16.04
CA PRO A 8 4.23 19.52 14.72
C PRO A 8 3.23 18.46 14.26
N PHE A 9 3.05 18.35 12.94
CA PHE A 9 2.20 17.32 12.36
C PHE A 9 2.63 15.93 12.87
N PRO A 10 1.71 15.07 13.35
CA PRO A 10 2.08 13.78 13.91
C PRO A 10 2.61 12.84 12.82
N LEU A 11 3.53 11.95 13.17
CA LEU A 11 3.85 10.82 12.29
C LEU A 11 2.62 9.92 12.14
N VAL A 12 2.38 9.47 10.93
CA VAL A 12 1.33 8.49 10.64
C VAL A 12 1.94 7.31 9.92
N ALA A 13 1.84 6.14 10.51
CA ALA A 13 2.15 4.89 9.85
C ALA A 13 0.87 4.31 9.25
N ILE A 14 0.97 3.84 8.01
CA ILE A 14 -0.13 3.22 7.28
C ILE A 14 0.30 1.85 6.79
N ASP A 15 -0.46 0.83 7.16
CA ASP A 15 -0.25 -0.54 6.70
C ASP A 15 -1.50 -1.04 5.96
N PRO A 16 -1.38 -1.57 4.75
CA PRO A 16 -2.51 -2.14 4.04
C PRO A 16 -2.98 -3.44 4.68
N VAL A 17 -4.28 -3.63 4.69
CA VAL A 17 -4.96 -4.84 5.15
C VAL A 17 -5.59 -5.53 3.95
N ALA A 18 -5.24 -6.79 3.72
CA ALA A 18 -5.85 -7.59 2.67
C ALA A 18 -6.73 -8.70 3.25
N ASN A 19 -7.69 -9.17 2.44
CA ASN A 19 -8.47 -10.38 2.74
C ASN A 19 -7.79 -11.65 2.19
N GLY A 20 -8.39 -12.82 2.42
CA GLY A 20 -7.89 -14.09 1.89
C GLY A 20 -7.94 -14.21 0.36
N GLN A 21 -8.58 -13.28 -0.34
CA GLN A 21 -8.60 -13.18 -1.80
C GLN A 21 -7.52 -12.22 -2.34
N ASN A 22 -6.57 -11.79 -1.52
CA ASN A 22 -5.54 -10.83 -1.87
C ASN A 22 -6.07 -9.46 -2.35
N GLU A 23 -7.19 -9.02 -1.82
CA GLU A 23 -7.74 -7.71 -2.10
C GLU A 23 -7.52 -6.80 -0.89
N TRP A 24 -7.08 -5.57 -1.12
CA TRP A 24 -7.03 -4.57 -0.06
C TRP A 24 -8.45 -4.19 0.38
N VAL A 25 -8.72 -4.34 1.66
CA VAL A 25 -10.05 -4.09 2.27
C VAL A 25 -10.03 -2.93 3.24
N ALA A 26 -8.89 -2.66 3.87
CA ALA A 26 -8.73 -1.57 4.83
C ALA A 26 -7.28 -1.06 4.87
N LEU A 27 -7.07 0.08 5.55
CA LEU A 27 -5.76 0.58 5.92
C LEU A 27 -5.69 0.69 7.45
N CYS A 28 -4.71 0.05 8.07
CA CYS A 28 -4.37 0.26 9.47
C CYS A 28 -3.60 1.58 9.62
N LEU A 29 -4.08 2.45 10.49
CA LEU A 29 -3.52 3.77 10.76
C LEU A 29 -3.04 3.82 12.22
N ARG A 30 -1.78 4.19 12.40
CA ARG A 30 -1.21 4.49 13.72
C ARG A 30 -0.73 5.94 13.71
N VAL A 31 -1.28 6.75 14.59
CA VAL A 31 -1.02 8.20 14.64
C VAL A 31 -0.13 8.52 15.85
N GLY A 32 1.04 9.09 15.59
CA GLY A 32 2.05 9.44 16.60
C GLY A 32 3.12 8.37 16.81
N ASP A 33 4.24 8.75 17.44
CA ASP A 33 5.36 7.86 17.78
C ASP A 33 5.10 7.03 19.05
N GLY A 34 3.94 7.21 19.70
CA GLY A 34 3.49 6.53 20.90
C GLY A 34 1.97 6.44 20.91
N ALA A 35 1.36 6.55 22.10
CA ALA A 35 -0.10 6.56 22.19
C ALA A 35 -0.70 7.71 21.38
N ALA A 36 -1.74 7.39 20.59
CA ALA A 36 -2.46 8.38 19.81
C ALA A 36 -3.08 9.44 20.72
N THR A 37 -2.90 10.73 20.39
CA THR A 37 -3.48 11.85 21.13
C THR A 37 -4.71 12.38 20.42
N ALA A 38 -5.66 12.93 21.18
CA ALA A 38 -6.84 13.55 20.58
C ALA A 38 -6.48 14.67 19.59
N HIS A 39 -5.44 15.45 19.88
CA HIS A 39 -4.94 16.50 18.98
C HIS A 39 -4.37 15.90 17.70
N GLY A 40 -3.52 14.89 17.78
CA GLY A 40 -2.96 14.21 16.61
C GLY A 40 -4.04 13.61 15.70
N LEU A 41 -5.06 13.00 16.30
CA LEU A 41 -6.20 12.47 15.55
C LEU A 41 -7.01 13.59 14.87
N GLN A 42 -7.24 14.72 15.56
CA GLN A 42 -7.91 15.88 14.96
C GLN A 42 -7.10 16.47 13.79
N THR A 43 -5.77 16.53 13.91
CA THR A 43 -4.91 17.03 12.84
C THR A 43 -5.01 16.16 11.59
N VAL A 44 -4.89 14.84 11.74
CA VAL A 44 -4.90 13.88 10.60
C VAL A 44 -6.30 13.78 9.97
N PHE A 45 -7.33 13.54 10.77
CA PHE A 45 -8.69 13.31 10.26
C PHE A 45 -9.48 14.62 10.01
N GLY A 46 -8.96 15.76 10.44
CA GLY A 46 -9.48 17.08 10.10
C GLY A 46 -9.13 17.52 8.68
N GLU A 47 -8.19 16.85 8.01
CA GLU A 47 -7.91 17.13 6.60
C GLU A 47 -9.09 16.72 5.70
N PRO A 48 -9.59 17.62 4.85
CA PRO A 48 -10.87 17.43 4.14
C PRO A 48 -10.87 16.22 3.20
N ASP A 49 -9.74 15.85 2.61
CA ASP A 49 -9.65 14.82 1.57
C ASP A 49 -9.16 13.45 2.08
N MET A 50 -8.83 13.32 3.37
CA MET A 50 -8.23 12.12 3.94
C MET A 50 -9.10 10.88 3.70
N LEU A 51 -10.38 10.91 4.08
CA LEU A 51 -11.30 9.78 3.92
C LEU A 51 -11.64 9.50 2.44
N ALA A 52 -11.65 10.54 1.60
CA ALA A 52 -11.85 10.39 0.17
C ALA A 52 -10.66 9.72 -0.50
N ALA A 53 -9.44 10.06 -0.06
CA ALA A 53 -8.22 9.50 -0.62
C ALA A 53 -8.07 7.99 -0.38
N ILE A 54 -8.54 7.48 0.76
CA ILE A 54 -8.51 6.05 1.06
C ILE A 54 -9.71 5.27 0.54
N ALA A 55 -10.73 5.95 -0.01
CA ALA A 55 -11.93 5.29 -0.52
C ALA A 55 -11.61 4.34 -1.70
N PRO A 56 -12.28 3.17 -1.76
CA PRO A 56 -13.39 2.70 -0.93
C PRO A 56 -12.97 1.91 0.31
N LEU A 57 -11.68 1.87 0.65
CA LEU A 57 -11.19 1.09 1.78
C LEU A 57 -11.64 1.69 3.10
N ASP A 58 -11.76 0.84 4.11
CA ASP A 58 -12.01 1.26 5.49
C ASP A 58 -10.71 1.71 6.17
N GLY A 59 -10.81 2.60 7.15
CA GLY A 59 -9.71 2.94 8.04
C GLY A 59 -9.81 2.14 9.34
N LEU A 60 -8.72 1.51 9.77
CA LEU A 60 -8.60 0.87 11.09
C LEU A 60 -7.64 1.68 11.94
N LEU A 61 -8.15 2.38 12.93
CA LEU A 61 -7.33 3.19 13.82
C LEU A 61 -6.83 2.33 14.98
N MET A 62 -5.50 2.16 15.06
CA MET A 62 -4.85 1.44 16.13
C MET A 62 -4.73 2.33 17.37
N LEU A 63 -5.25 1.88 18.51
CA LEU A 63 -5.33 2.67 19.74
C LEU A 63 -4.84 1.84 20.93
N ASP A 64 -3.80 2.31 21.59
CA ASP A 64 -3.40 1.77 22.88
C ASP A 64 -4.34 2.22 24.01
N ASP A 65 -4.82 3.46 23.91
CA ASP A 65 -5.77 4.08 24.86
C ASP A 65 -6.95 4.70 24.11
N PRO A 66 -8.18 4.20 24.34
CA PRO A 66 -9.39 4.77 23.72
C PRO A 66 -9.82 6.12 24.30
N SER A 67 -9.17 6.66 25.33
CA SER A 67 -9.44 7.99 25.89
C SER A 67 -9.21 9.12 24.86
N ALA A 68 -8.35 8.88 23.85
CA ALA A 68 -8.13 9.79 22.73
C ALA A 68 -9.38 10.01 21.87
N LEU A 69 -10.38 9.11 21.92
CA LEU A 69 -11.65 9.21 21.18
C LEU A 69 -12.60 10.18 21.84
N THR A 70 -12.22 11.44 21.89
CA THR A 70 -13.06 12.55 22.42
C THR A 70 -14.22 12.86 21.47
N PRO A 71 -15.31 13.53 21.93
CA PRO A 71 -16.41 13.90 21.05
C PRO A 71 -16.00 14.68 19.79
N PRO A 72 -15.06 15.66 19.85
CA PRO A 72 -14.58 16.33 18.66
C PRO A 72 -13.84 15.41 17.67
N VAL A 73 -13.08 14.42 18.18
CA VAL A 73 -12.43 13.41 17.33
C VAL A 73 -13.48 12.52 16.65
N LEU A 74 -14.44 12.00 17.41
CA LEU A 74 -15.50 11.14 16.88
C LEU A 74 -16.35 11.84 15.80
N ALA A 75 -16.53 13.15 15.89
CA ALA A 75 -17.21 13.91 14.86
C ALA A 75 -16.51 13.90 13.48
N LEU A 76 -15.21 13.62 13.45
CA LEU A 76 -14.39 13.48 12.23
C LEU A 76 -14.32 12.04 11.70
N LEU A 77 -14.75 11.05 12.50
CA LEU A 77 -14.60 9.63 12.23
C LEU A 77 -15.96 8.99 11.94
N PRO A 78 -16.40 8.88 10.68
CA PRO A 78 -17.69 8.25 10.36
C PRO A 78 -17.66 6.74 10.68
N ALA A 79 -18.64 6.28 11.47
CA ALA A 79 -18.69 4.90 11.98
C ALA A 79 -18.77 3.82 10.89
N ASN A 80 -19.31 4.18 9.72
CA ASN A 80 -19.40 3.26 8.57
C ASN A 80 -18.08 3.13 7.77
N ARG A 81 -17.06 3.94 8.08
CA ARG A 81 -15.78 3.98 7.36
C ARG A 81 -14.57 3.74 8.27
N ILE A 82 -14.69 4.02 9.56
CA ILE A 82 -13.61 3.90 10.53
C ILE A 82 -13.98 2.86 11.58
N GLY A 83 -13.04 1.95 11.82
CA GLY A 83 -13.07 1.00 12.92
C GLY A 83 -11.91 1.23 13.88
N PHE A 84 -12.04 0.73 15.09
CA PHE A 84 -11.03 0.89 16.14
C PHE A 84 -10.42 -0.45 16.51
N VAL A 85 -9.10 -0.54 16.49
CA VAL A 85 -8.34 -1.67 17.02
C VAL A 85 -7.76 -1.22 18.36
N VAL A 86 -8.32 -1.74 19.46
CA VAL A 86 -8.01 -1.29 20.82
C VAL A 86 -7.29 -2.39 21.57
N ALA A 87 -6.17 -2.04 22.22
CA ALA A 87 -5.46 -2.98 23.08
C ALA A 87 -6.40 -3.59 24.14
N ALA A 88 -6.54 -4.92 24.16
CA ALA A 88 -7.43 -5.60 25.11
C ALA A 88 -7.07 -5.33 26.59
N GLY A 89 -5.80 -4.98 26.86
CA GLY A 89 -5.33 -4.52 28.16
C GLY A 89 -6.04 -3.27 28.67
N ALA A 90 -6.50 -2.38 27.78
CA ALA A 90 -7.21 -1.17 28.15
C ALA A 90 -8.56 -1.44 28.84
N LEU A 91 -9.15 -2.63 28.64
CA LEU A 91 -10.37 -3.06 29.33
C LEU A 91 -10.22 -3.16 30.85
N ALA A 92 -9.00 -3.24 31.37
CA ALA A 92 -8.75 -3.22 32.81
C ALA A 92 -8.96 -1.84 33.46
N GLN A 93 -9.04 -0.79 32.66
CA GLN A 93 -9.28 0.57 33.13
C GLN A 93 -10.78 0.80 33.35
N ASP A 94 -11.11 1.53 34.43
CA ASP A 94 -12.48 1.79 34.80
C ASP A 94 -13.24 2.56 33.68
N GLY A 95 -14.41 2.06 33.32
CA GLY A 95 -15.30 2.68 32.35
C GLY A 95 -14.96 2.39 30.87
N VAL A 96 -13.77 1.91 30.55
CA VAL A 96 -13.36 1.65 29.14
C VAL A 96 -14.26 0.61 28.48
N ALA A 97 -14.54 -0.52 29.15
CA ALA A 97 -15.42 -1.55 28.61
C ALA A 97 -16.83 -1.02 28.26
N ARG A 98 -17.40 -0.16 29.13
CA ARG A 98 -18.68 0.49 28.86
C ARG A 98 -18.57 1.47 27.69
N ARG A 99 -17.53 2.29 27.66
CA ARG A 99 -17.30 3.24 26.58
C ARG A 99 -17.18 2.59 25.21
N LEU A 100 -16.45 1.48 25.12
CA LEU A 100 -16.32 0.72 23.86
C LEU A 100 -17.65 0.07 23.46
N ALA A 101 -18.45 -0.43 24.42
CA ALA A 101 -19.79 -0.93 24.11
C ALA A 101 -20.71 0.17 23.57
N GLU A 102 -20.71 1.36 24.18
CA GLU A 102 -21.46 2.54 23.69
C GLU A 102 -21.03 2.94 22.26
N LEU A 103 -19.72 2.96 21.97
CA LEU A 103 -19.21 3.22 20.61
C LEU A 103 -19.67 2.16 19.62
N HIS A 104 -19.67 0.89 20.02
CA HIS A 104 -20.18 -0.19 19.18
C HIS A 104 -21.68 -0.02 18.89
N GLU A 105 -22.49 0.36 19.87
CA GLU A 105 -23.93 0.66 19.72
C GLU A 105 -24.18 1.83 18.76
N THR A 106 -23.26 2.78 18.69
CA THR A 106 -23.34 3.90 17.72
C THR A 106 -22.83 3.51 16.32
N GLY A 107 -22.46 2.24 16.09
CA GLY A 107 -22.14 1.68 14.78
C GLY A 107 -20.66 1.53 14.48
N TYR A 108 -19.75 1.86 15.41
CA TYR A 108 -18.33 1.60 15.19
C TYR A 108 -18.00 0.12 15.30
N ARG A 109 -17.17 -0.36 14.40
CA ARG A 109 -16.55 -1.70 14.52
C ARG A 109 -15.35 -1.61 15.46
N ILE A 110 -15.24 -2.55 16.39
CA ILE A 110 -14.19 -2.56 17.41
C ILE A 110 -13.53 -3.93 17.44
N TRP A 111 -12.23 -3.97 17.24
CA TRP A 111 -11.38 -5.13 17.42
C TRP A 111 -10.64 -5.02 18.74
N LEU A 112 -10.66 -6.08 19.54
CA LEU A 112 -9.84 -6.18 20.74
C LEU A 112 -8.51 -6.84 20.36
N ASP A 113 -7.40 -6.10 20.52
CA ASP A 113 -6.06 -6.56 20.18
C ASP A 113 -5.35 -7.18 21.37
N GLY A 114 -4.91 -8.42 21.19
CA GLY A 114 -4.20 -9.19 22.20
C GLY A 114 -5.09 -9.96 23.18
N ALA A 115 -4.49 -10.41 24.27
CA ALA A 115 -5.19 -11.19 25.30
C ALA A 115 -5.91 -10.30 26.30
N THR A 116 -7.15 -10.63 26.61
CA THR A 116 -7.90 -9.95 27.67
C THR A 116 -7.27 -10.26 29.03
N PRO A 117 -7.05 -9.26 29.90
CA PRO A 117 -6.52 -9.49 31.24
C PRO A 117 -7.40 -10.42 32.08
N ALA A 118 -6.77 -11.23 32.93
CA ALA A 118 -7.49 -12.16 33.79
C ALA A 118 -8.51 -11.42 34.69
N GLY A 119 -9.72 -11.94 34.76
CA GLY A 119 -10.81 -11.37 35.56
C GLY A 119 -11.58 -10.22 34.92
N VAL A 120 -11.14 -9.70 33.77
CA VAL A 120 -11.85 -8.65 33.04
C VAL A 120 -12.98 -9.27 32.21
N LYS A 121 -14.19 -8.72 32.33
CA LYS A 121 -15.34 -9.14 31.53
C LYS A 121 -15.38 -8.35 30.23
N VAL A 122 -15.29 -9.06 29.10
CA VAL A 122 -15.49 -8.46 27.76
C VAL A 122 -17.00 -8.30 27.53
N PRO A 123 -17.45 -7.09 27.11
CA PRO A 123 -18.85 -6.91 26.70
C PRO A 123 -19.24 -7.90 25.58
N PRO A 124 -20.43 -8.55 25.66
CA PRO A 124 -20.84 -9.55 24.67
C PRO A 124 -20.92 -9.03 23.23
N ALA A 125 -21.02 -7.73 23.03
CA ALA A 125 -21.04 -7.07 21.73
C ALA A 125 -19.65 -7.02 21.08
N LEU A 126 -18.56 -7.00 21.88
CA LEU A 126 -17.18 -6.88 21.38
C LEU A 126 -16.58 -8.28 21.15
N ARG A 127 -16.82 -8.85 19.98
CA ARG A 127 -16.41 -10.22 19.64
C ARG A 127 -15.33 -10.32 18.58
N THR A 128 -15.08 -9.23 17.85
CA THR A 128 -14.01 -9.17 16.85
C THR A 128 -12.66 -9.04 17.52
N VAL A 129 -11.70 -9.81 17.02
CA VAL A 129 -10.37 -9.94 17.60
C VAL A 129 -9.34 -9.42 16.61
N ALA A 130 -8.37 -8.68 17.11
CA ALA A 130 -7.10 -8.43 16.44
C ALA A 130 -5.99 -9.15 17.20
N ARG A 131 -4.94 -9.58 16.51
CA ARG A 131 -3.80 -10.23 17.14
C ARG A 131 -2.50 -9.94 16.40
N ASP A 132 -1.47 -9.66 17.19
CA ASP A 132 -0.09 -9.69 16.74
C ASP A 132 0.33 -11.14 16.48
N CYS A 133 0.62 -11.46 15.23
CA CYS A 133 1.03 -12.78 14.76
C CYS A 133 2.50 -12.83 14.34
N SER A 134 3.34 -11.91 14.84
CA SER A 134 4.77 -11.87 14.56
C SER A 134 5.51 -13.12 15.05
N VAL A 135 5.13 -13.64 16.19
CA VAL A 135 5.79 -14.78 16.85
C VAL A 135 5.02 -16.08 16.61
N ASP A 136 3.71 -16.09 16.90
CA ASP A 136 2.83 -17.26 16.81
C ASP A 136 1.46 -16.91 16.22
N ALA A 137 0.75 -17.92 15.76
CA ALA A 137 -0.67 -17.82 15.40
C ALA A 137 -1.51 -18.64 16.37
N PRO A 138 -2.79 -18.29 16.61
CA PRO A 138 -3.70 -19.12 17.38
C PRO A 138 -3.88 -20.50 16.75
N PRO A 139 -4.26 -21.52 17.55
CA PRO A 139 -4.57 -22.85 17.01
C PRO A 139 -5.65 -22.80 15.92
N PRO A 140 -5.62 -23.75 14.97
CA PRO A 140 -6.61 -23.84 13.90
C PRO A 140 -8.05 -23.85 14.43
N GLY A 141 -8.95 -23.14 13.76
CA GLY A 141 -10.36 -23.07 14.11
C GLY A 141 -10.71 -22.25 15.34
N ARG A 142 -9.74 -21.59 15.99
CA ARG A 142 -9.95 -20.87 17.26
C ARG A 142 -10.98 -19.74 17.14
N LEU A 143 -11.03 -19.07 16.00
CA LEU A 143 -11.88 -17.90 15.78
C LEU A 143 -13.12 -18.18 14.94
N VAL A 144 -13.21 -19.32 14.28
CA VAL A 144 -14.29 -19.65 13.33
C VAL A 144 -15.70 -19.56 13.96
N ALA A 145 -15.83 -19.77 15.27
CA ALA A 145 -17.10 -19.64 15.96
C ALA A 145 -17.47 -18.20 16.36
N LEU A 146 -16.59 -17.24 16.13
CA LEU A 146 -16.80 -15.83 16.45
C LEU A 146 -17.21 -15.05 15.20
N PHE A 147 -17.95 -13.97 15.39
CA PHE A 147 -18.28 -13.08 14.27
C PHE A 147 -17.08 -12.21 13.93
N GLY A 148 -16.59 -12.33 12.69
CA GLY A 148 -15.50 -11.52 12.12
C GLY A 148 -16.00 -10.22 11.48
N PRO A 149 -15.14 -9.59 10.66
CA PRO A 149 -13.80 -10.07 10.27
C PRO A 149 -12.79 -9.95 11.42
N HIS A 150 -11.95 -10.97 11.62
CA HIS A 150 -10.84 -10.95 12.59
C HIS A 150 -9.56 -10.50 11.89
N LEU A 151 -8.70 -9.74 12.59
CA LEU A 151 -7.48 -9.14 12.04
C LEU A 151 -6.22 -9.82 12.60
N ALA A 152 -5.41 -10.42 11.73
CA ALA A 152 -4.03 -10.79 12.04
C ALA A 152 -3.09 -9.67 11.57
N HIS A 153 -2.27 -9.11 12.47
CA HIS A 153 -1.28 -8.12 12.11
C HIS A 153 0.15 -8.60 12.38
N HIS A 154 1.15 -7.95 11.77
CA HIS A 154 2.55 -8.36 11.74
C HIS A 154 2.77 -9.78 11.17
N VAL A 155 1.95 -10.15 10.18
CA VAL A 155 2.11 -11.43 9.49
C VAL A 155 3.34 -11.36 8.58
N GLY A 156 4.43 -12.04 8.96
CA GLY A 156 5.75 -11.85 8.33
C GLY A 156 6.07 -12.81 7.18
N SER A 157 5.29 -13.87 6.97
CA SER A 157 5.58 -14.89 5.95
C SER A 157 4.34 -15.58 5.40
N ALA A 158 4.48 -16.25 4.25
CA ALA A 158 3.44 -17.08 3.65
C ALA A 158 2.98 -18.22 4.60
N LEU A 159 3.92 -18.83 5.30
CA LEU A 159 3.61 -19.86 6.29
C LEU A 159 2.73 -19.28 7.41
N ARG A 160 3.11 -18.12 7.96
CA ARG A 160 2.36 -17.44 9.01
C ARG A 160 0.97 -17.02 8.53
N PHE A 161 0.86 -16.55 7.29
CA PHE A 161 -0.42 -16.24 6.67
C PHE A 161 -1.35 -17.46 6.67
N GLY A 162 -0.87 -18.62 6.19
CA GLY A 162 -1.65 -19.86 6.19
C GLY A 162 -2.06 -20.33 7.59
N GLU A 163 -1.20 -20.19 8.60
CA GLU A 163 -1.55 -20.50 9.99
C GLU A 163 -2.66 -19.59 10.53
N CYS A 164 -2.59 -18.29 10.22
CA CYS A 164 -3.61 -17.32 10.60
C CYS A 164 -4.95 -17.59 9.88
N GLU A 165 -4.92 -17.93 8.61
CA GLU A 165 -6.11 -18.31 7.84
C GLU A 165 -6.78 -19.55 8.45
N MET A 166 -6.00 -20.58 8.77
CA MET A 166 -6.51 -21.78 9.45
C MET A 166 -7.05 -21.49 10.85
N ALA A 167 -6.54 -20.49 11.55
CA ALA A 167 -7.06 -20.06 12.85
C ALA A 167 -8.42 -19.36 12.74
N GLY A 168 -8.80 -18.85 11.57
CA GLY A 168 -10.06 -18.18 11.29
C GLY A 168 -9.95 -16.65 11.26
N PHE A 169 -8.78 -16.12 10.92
CA PHE A 169 -8.65 -14.70 10.55
C PHE A 169 -9.13 -14.48 9.13
N ASP A 170 -9.76 -13.32 8.92
CA ASP A 170 -10.30 -12.91 7.62
C ASP A 170 -9.46 -11.80 6.98
N TRP A 171 -8.78 -11.00 7.81
CA TRP A 171 -8.02 -9.82 7.43
C TRP A 171 -6.57 -9.95 7.90
N PHE A 172 -5.63 -9.58 7.02
CA PHE A 172 -4.21 -9.80 7.20
C PHE A 172 -3.43 -8.52 6.90
N CYS A 173 -2.50 -8.19 7.79
CA CYS A 173 -1.62 -7.04 7.68
C CYS A 173 -0.19 -7.45 8.03
N GLY A 174 0.80 -7.07 7.23
CA GLY A 174 2.21 -7.37 7.46
C GLY A 174 3.00 -7.61 6.18
N ASP A 175 4.21 -8.14 6.35
CA ASP A 175 5.19 -8.26 5.26
C ASP A 175 5.07 -9.57 4.44
N TYR A 176 4.11 -10.44 4.75
CA TYR A 176 3.92 -11.70 4.03
C TYR A 176 3.81 -11.58 2.50
N PRO A 177 3.33 -10.46 1.90
CA PRO A 177 3.31 -10.31 0.46
C PRO A 177 4.70 -10.27 -0.18
N HIS A 178 5.75 -9.97 0.62
CA HIS A 178 7.14 -9.95 0.17
C HIS A 178 7.80 -11.35 0.22
N ASP A 179 7.12 -12.35 0.80
CA ASP A 179 7.65 -13.72 0.87
C ASP A 179 7.64 -14.35 -0.53
N PRO A 180 8.78 -14.88 -1.01
CA PRO A 180 8.88 -15.52 -2.33
C PRO A 180 7.88 -16.66 -2.53
N VAL A 181 7.53 -17.40 -1.48
CA VAL A 181 6.55 -18.49 -1.54
C VAL A 181 5.16 -17.95 -1.83
N PHE A 182 4.81 -16.79 -1.28
CA PHE A 182 3.53 -16.14 -1.51
C PHE A 182 3.39 -15.57 -2.93
N THR A 183 4.51 -15.12 -3.51
CA THR A 183 4.55 -14.54 -4.86
C THR A 183 4.75 -15.57 -5.97
N ALA A 184 5.09 -16.83 -5.62
CA ALA A 184 5.44 -17.91 -6.57
C ALA A 184 4.28 -18.44 -7.42
N HIS A 185 3.10 -17.81 -7.43
CA HIS A 185 1.94 -18.28 -8.17
C HIS A 185 2.06 -18.01 -9.67
N GLY A 186 2.71 -18.94 -10.35
CA GLY A 186 2.54 -19.52 -11.66
C GLY A 186 2.19 -18.63 -12.86
N GLY A 187 3.18 -17.95 -13.43
CA GLY A 187 3.16 -17.57 -14.84
C GLY A 187 4.48 -18.05 -15.49
N ASP A 188 4.49 -18.35 -16.77
CA ASP A 188 5.67 -18.86 -17.48
C ASP A 188 6.80 -17.82 -17.63
N GLY A 189 6.75 -16.70 -16.97
CA GLY A 189 7.76 -15.63 -17.01
C GLY A 189 8.02 -15.01 -18.40
N SER A 190 7.52 -15.62 -19.48
CA SER A 190 7.75 -15.17 -20.86
C SER A 190 7.16 -13.78 -21.12
N SER A 191 5.96 -13.53 -20.62
CA SER A 191 5.28 -12.25 -20.72
C SER A 191 6.03 -11.17 -19.96
N ARG A 192 6.48 -11.44 -18.73
CA ARG A 192 7.29 -10.49 -17.92
C ARG A 192 8.62 -10.17 -18.60
N LYS A 193 9.33 -11.17 -19.14
CA LYS A 193 10.58 -10.95 -19.88
C LYS A 193 10.36 -10.02 -21.07
N ARG A 194 9.23 -10.16 -21.78
CA ARG A 194 8.87 -9.30 -22.91
C ARG A 194 8.56 -7.87 -22.48
N ILE A 195 7.87 -7.70 -21.34
CA ILE A 195 7.62 -6.38 -20.76
C ILE A 195 8.95 -5.70 -20.38
N LEU A 196 9.89 -6.43 -19.76
CA LEU A 196 11.22 -5.89 -19.45
C LEU A 196 11.98 -5.47 -20.72
N THR A 197 11.89 -6.26 -21.81
CA THR A 197 12.47 -5.89 -23.12
C THR A 197 11.85 -4.58 -23.64
N LEU A 198 10.52 -4.43 -23.56
CA LEU A 198 9.83 -3.19 -23.97
C LEU A 198 10.24 -1.98 -23.13
N LEU A 199 10.39 -2.17 -21.82
CA LEU A 199 10.88 -1.11 -20.92
C LEU A 199 12.32 -0.70 -21.27
N GLY A 200 13.19 -1.65 -21.60
CA GLY A 200 14.53 -1.39 -22.08
C GLY A 200 14.54 -0.60 -23.42
N LEU A 201 13.63 -0.93 -24.35
CA LEU A 201 13.44 -0.16 -25.59
C LEU A 201 13.00 1.28 -25.32
N LEU A 202 12.05 1.47 -24.43
CA LEU A 202 11.56 2.80 -24.04
C LEU A 202 12.65 3.63 -23.35
N ALA A 203 13.46 3.02 -22.50
CA ALA A 203 14.54 3.69 -21.78
C ALA A 203 15.65 4.21 -22.70
N ARG A 204 15.90 3.54 -23.84
CA ARG A 204 16.88 4.00 -24.85
C ARG A 204 16.27 4.78 -26.01
N ASP A 205 15.05 5.28 -25.85
CA ASP A 205 14.33 6.02 -26.89
C ASP A 205 14.24 5.32 -28.27
N ALA A 206 14.11 3.98 -28.24
CA ALA A 206 13.96 3.18 -29.47
C ALA A 206 12.78 3.66 -30.35
N ASP A 207 12.86 3.41 -31.64
CA ASP A 207 11.81 3.81 -32.62
C ASP A 207 10.46 3.15 -32.25
N SER A 208 9.37 3.87 -32.47
CA SER A 208 8.01 3.37 -32.21
C SER A 208 7.67 2.10 -32.99
N ARG A 209 8.30 1.87 -34.14
CA ARG A 209 8.17 0.64 -34.93
C ARG A 209 8.79 -0.56 -34.24
N GLU A 210 9.91 -0.37 -33.56
CA GLU A 210 10.57 -1.44 -32.78
C GLU A 210 9.72 -1.83 -31.58
N ILE A 211 9.15 -0.84 -30.88
CA ILE A 211 8.21 -1.05 -29.77
C ILE A 211 6.95 -1.78 -30.26
N GLU A 212 6.37 -1.32 -31.39
CA GLU A 212 5.20 -1.95 -32.01
C GLU A 212 5.47 -3.39 -32.41
N HIS A 213 6.64 -3.68 -32.97
CA HIS A 213 7.04 -5.04 -33.36
C HIS A 213 7.07 -5.97 -32.14
N GLN A 214 7.62 -5.53 -31.02
CA GLN A 214 7.65 -6.31 -29.77
C GLN A 214 6.25 -6.49 -29.16
N LEU A 215 5.42 -5.46 -29.17
CA LEU A 215 4.02 -5.54 -28.69
C LEU A 215 3.20 -6.56 -29.48
N LYS A 216 3.36 -6.60 -30.81
CA LYS A 216 2.65 -7.53 -31.68
C LYS A 216 3.01 -9.01 -31.46
N GLN A 217 4.16 -9.29 -30.84
CA GLN A 217 4.55 -10.64 -30.48
C GLN A 217 3.81 -11.20 -29.26
N ASP A 218 3.07 -10.35 -28.54
CA ASP A 218 2.26 -10.76 -27.40
C ASP A 218 0.80 -10.30 -27.56
N PRO A 219 -0.08 -11.22 -28.02
CA PRO A 219 -1.49 -10.88 -28.23
C PRO A 219 -2.21 -10.42 -26.97
N ALA A 220 -1.85 -10.96 -25.79
CA ALA A 220 -2.45 -10.58 -24.51
C ALA A 220 -2.04 -9.14 -24.14
N LEU A 221 -0.74 -8.83 -24.23
CA LEU A 221 -0.23 -7.49 -23.98
C LEU A 221 -0.84 -6.46 -24.96
N SER A 222 -0.95 -6.86 -26.22
CA SER A 222 -1.60 -6.08 -27.27
C SER A 222 -3.05 -5.77 -26.94
N PHE A 223 -3.80 -6.77 -26.52
CA PHE A 223 -5.20 -6.62 -26.10
C PHE A 223 -5.34 -5.67 -24.91
N HIS A 224 -4.50 -5.85 -23.88
CA HIS A 224 -4.52 -4.99 -22.70
C HIS A 224 -4.21 -3.53 -23.02
N LEU A 225 -3.23 -3.28 -23.91
CA LEU A 225 -2.92 -1.91 -24.35
C LEU A 225 -4.10 -1.28 -25.09
N LEU A 226 -4.69 -1.97 -26.07
CA LEU A 226 -5.85 -1.45 -26.81
C LEU A 226 -7.07 -1.24 -25.90
N LYS A 227 -7.31 -2.13 -24.95
CA LYS A 227 -8.36 -1.98 -23.94
C LYS A 227 -8.14 -0.73 -23.08
N LEU A 228 -6.90 -0.49 -22.65
CA LEU A 228 -6.55 0.69 -21.86
C LEU A 228 -6.84 1.98 -22.61
N VAL A 229 -6.34 2.12 -23.84
CA VAL A 229 -6.50 3.37 -24.61
C VAL A 229 -7.95 3.61 -25.07
N ASN A 230 -8.75 2.56 -25.19
CA ASN A 230 -10.18 2.66 -25.49
C ASN A 230 -11.06 2.76 -24.22
N SER A 231 -10.46 2.78 -23.02
CA SER A 231 -11.22 2.98 -21.79
C SER A 231 -11.71 4.43 -21.66
N ALA A 232 -12.76 4.65 -20.85
CA ALA A 232 -13.34 5.97 -20.64
C ALA A 232 -12.34 7.03 -20.14
N ALA A 233 -11.25 6.61 -19.49
CA ALA A 233 -10.21 7.51 -19.00
C ALA A 233 -9.39 8.16 -20.13
N PHE A 234 -9.32 7.53 -21.31
CA PHE A 234 -8.58 8.02 -22.47
C PHE A 234 -9.48 8.34 -23.67
N ALA A 235 -10.78 8.11 -23.57
CA ALA A 235 -11.75 8.36 -24.64
C ALA A 235 -11.99 9.86 -24.86
N VAL A 236 -10.99 10.55 -25.38
CA VAL A 236 -11.09 11.96 -25.78
C VAL A 236 -11.81 12.11 -27.14
N ASN A 237 -11.84 11.04 -27.94
CA ASN A 237 -12.45 11.02 -29.28
C ASN A 237 -13.40 9.83 -29.44
N SER A 238 -14.47 10.03 -30.18
CA SER A 238 -15.50 9.01 -30.47
C SER A 238 -15.04 7.86 -31.40
N THR A 239 -13.79 7.84 -31.84
CA THR A 239 -13.22 6.84 -32.73
C THR A 239 -12.44 5.80 -31.96
N GLN A 240 -12.81 4.54 -32.12
CA GLN A 240 -12.11 3.40 -31.53
C GLN A 240 -10.69 3.28 -32.10
N ILE A 241 -9.71 3.17 -31.22
CA ILE A 241 -8.30 3.01 -31.58
C ILE A 241 -8.04 1.53 -31.85
N THR A 242 -7.57 1.22 -33.07
CA THR A 242 -7.32 -0.14 -33.53
C THR A 242 -5.85 -0.40 -33.91
N SER A 243 -4.99 0.64 -33.89
CA SER A 243 -3.59 0.50 -34.23
C SER A 243 -2.67 0.85 -33.06
N PHE A 244 -1.53 0.15 -32.94
CA PHE A 244 -0.53 0.39 -31.89
C PHE A 244 0.13 1.76 -32.02
N ASN A 245 0.41 2.23 -33.24
CA ASN A 245 0.97 3.56 -33.45
C ASN A 245 0.03 4.66 -32.93
N GLN A 246 -1.28 4.52 -33.18
CA GLN A 246 -2.27 5.45 -32.62
C GLN A 246 -2.32 5.35 -31.09
N ALA A 247 -2.28 4.12 -30.53
CA ALA A 247 -2.26 3.89 -29.09
C ALA A 247 -1.02 4.53 -28.43
N ILE A 248 0.16 4.31 -28.99
CA ILE A 248 1.43 4.89 -28.50
C ILE A 248 1.41 6.42 -28.64
N SER A 249 0.88 6.96 -29.75
CA SER A 249 0.78 8.41 -29.97
C SER A 249 -0.20 9.08 -29.01
N LEU A 250 -1.32 8.42 -28.68
CA LEU A 250 -2.33 8.94 -27.77
C LEU A 250 -1.84 8.91 -26.30
N LEU A 251 -1.31 7.77 -25.87
CA LEU A 251 -0.77 7.60 -24.52
C LEU A 251 0.48 8.45 -24.29
N GLY A 252 1.33 8.54 -25.32
CA GLY A 252 2.70 8.99 -25.20
C GLY A 252 3.60 7.94 -24.54
N ARG A 253 4.89 8.02 -24.83
CA ARG A 253 5.91 7.06 -24.35
C ARG A 253 5.94 6.91 -22.83
N ARG A 254 5.79 8.02 -22.13
CA ARG A 254 5.80 8.07 -20.67
C ARG A 254 4.66 7.26 -20.03
N GLN A 255 3.43 7.46 -20.48
CA GLN A 255 2.28 6.72 -19.97
C GLN A 255 2.36 5.24 -20.34
N LEU A 256 2.86 4.93 -21.55
CA LEU A 256 3.13 3.56 -21.95
C LEU A 256 4.17 2.90 -21.02
N GLN A 257 5.25 3.61 -20.70
CA GLN A 257 6.29 3.12 -19.79
C GLN A 257 5.72 2.84 -18.40
N ARG A 258 4.96 3.76 -17.82
CA ARG A 258 4.30 3.58 -16.53
C ARG A 258 3.35 2.39 -16.52
N TRP A 259 2.55 2.27 -17.57
CA TRP A 259 1.63 1.15 -17.71
C TRP A 259 2.37 -0.20 -17.78
N LEU A 260 3.43 -0.28 -18.56
CA LEU A 260 4.26 -1.49 -18.65
C LEU A 260 4.94 -1.83 -17.31
N GLN A 261 5.43 -0.83 -16.58
CA GLN A 261 6.02 -1.02 -15.25
C GLN A 261 5.03 -1.69 -14.28
N LEU A 262 3.79 -1.24 -14.27
CA LEU A 262 2.74 -1.83 -13.43
C LEU A 262 2.27 -3.19 -13.93
N LEU A 263 2.20 -3.36 -15.25
CA LEU A 263 1.78 -4.61 -15.86
C LEU A 263 2.73 -5.79 -15.54
N LEU A 264 3.99 -5.51 -15.18
CA LEU A 264 4.90 -6.53 -14.63
C LEU A 264 4.30 -7.27 -13.44
N TYR A 265 3.56 -6.56 -12.62
CA TYR A 265 2.94 -7.09 -11.39
C TYR A 265 1.52 -7.60 -11.59
N ALA A 266 0.94 -7.36 -12.76
CA ALA A 266 -0.42 -7.78 -13.03
C ALA A 266 -0.57 -9.30 -12.99
N ARG A 267 -1.80 -9.73 -12.79
CA ARG A 267 -2.21 -11.14 -12.79
C ARG A 267 -1.79 -11.82 -14.09
N GLN A 268 -1.06 -12.92 -13.99
CA GLN A 268 -0.63 -13.69 -15.17
C GLN A 268 -1.70 -14.67 -15.67
N GLN A 269 -2.63 -15.07 -14.80
CA GLN A 269 -3.74 -15.96 -15.13
C GLN A 269 -5.07 -15.28 -14.78
N PRO A 270 -6.09 -15.33 -15.65
CA PRO A 270 -7.40 -14.69 -15.41
C PRO A 270 -8.07 -15.13 -14.11
N ASP A 271 -7.92 -16.42 -13.74
CA ASP A 271 -8.54 -17.02 -12.56
C ASP A 271 -7.63 -17.03 -11.33
N GLY A 272 -6.40 -16.48 -11.43
CA GLY A 272 -5.46 -16.38 -10.32
C GLY A 272 -5.86 -15.29 -9.31
N LEU A 273 -5.42 -15.42 -8.04
CA LEU A 273 -5.57 -14.35 -7.06
C LEU A 273 -4.77 -13.11 -7.49
N PRO A 274 -5.24 -11.89 -7.15
CA PRO A 274 -4.48 -10.67 -7.35
C PRO A 274 -3.10 -10.75 -6.71
N ASN A 275 -2.10 -10.15 -7.36
CA ASN A 275 -0.76 -10.06 -6.79
C ASN A 275 -0.65 -8.84 -5.89
N LEU A 276 -0.50 -9.04 -4.59
CA LEU A 276 -0.37 -7.97 -3.59
C LEU A 276 0.88 -7.09 -3.80
N LEU A 277 1.89 -7.55 -4.54
CA LEU A 277 3.03 -6.70 -4.89
C LEU A 277 2.64 -5.56 -5.84
N LEU A 278 1.56 -5.70 -6.64
CA LEU A 278 1.11 -4.64 -7.55
C LEU A 278 0.75 -3.35 -6.81
N PRO A 279 -0.22 -3.34 -5.88
CA PRO A 279 -0.55 -2.12 -5.14
C PRO A 279 0.62 -1.63 -4.26
N LEU A 280 1.47 -2.51 -3.75
CA LEU A 280 2.66 -2.11 -2.98
C LEU A 280 3.70 -1.39 -3.86
N ALA A 281 4.00 -1.91 -5.04
CA ALA A 281 4.89 -1.28 -6.01
C ALA A 281 4.33 0.08 -6.50
N ALA A 282 3.02 0.10 -6.81
CA ALA A 282 2.30 1.30 -7.19
C ALA A 282 2.40 2.39 -6.11
N ARG A 283 2.17 2.03 -4.85
CA ARG A 283 2.31 2.92 -3.70
C ARG A 283 3.73 3.50 -3.60
N ARG A 284 4.77 2.63 -3.63
CA ARG A 284 6.16 3.11 -3.55
C ARG A 284 6.50 4.06 -4.70
N GLY A 285 6.11 3.72 -5.93
CA GLY A 285 6.33 4.59 -7.09
C GLY A 285 5.69 5.96 -6.92
N ALA A 286 4.40 5.99 -6.59
CA ALA A 286 3.66 7.25 -6.41
C ALA A 286 4.18 8.08 -5.23
N GLN A 287 4.65 7.43 -4.14
CA GLN A 287 5.21 8.13 -3.00
C GLN A 287 6.53 8.82 -3.34
N LEU A 288 7.46 8.11 -4.00
CA LEU A 288 8.73 8.70 -4.43
C LEU A 288 8.52 9.83 -5.44
N GLU A 289 7.56 9.68 -6.35
CA GLU A 289 7.18 10.75 -7.29
C GLU A 289 6.65 11.98 -6.54
N ALA A 290 5.77 11.78 -5.56
CA ALA A 290 5.22 12.87 -4.75
C ALA A 290 6.31 13.63 -3.98
N LEU A 291 7.23 12.89 -3.34
CA LEU A 291 8.39 13.46 -2.65
C LEU A 291 9.32 14.22 -3.61
N CYS A 292 9.48 13.72 -4.84
CA CYS A 292 10.27 14.40 -5.86
C CYS A 292 9.63 15.73 -6.27
N LYS A 293 8.33 15.75 -6.50
CA LYS A 293 7.56 16.97 -6.82
C LYS A 293 7.63 18.00 -5.70
N GLU A 294 7.42 17.56 -4.46
CA GLU A 294 7.50 18.40 -3.27
C GLU A 294 8.88 19.05 -3.13
N GLY A 295 9.93 18.28 -3.39
CA GLY A 295 11.32 18.77 -3.40
C GLY A 295 11.71 19.56 -4.65
N GLY A 296 10.75 19.99 -5.50
CA GLY A 296 11.02 20.82 -6.69
C GLY A 296 11.70 20.08 -7.85
N GLY A 297 11.63 18.75 -7.89
CA GLY A 297 12.18 17.95 -8.99
C GLY A 297 11.47 18.20 -10.31
N GLU A 298 12.22 18.19 -11.40
CA GLU A 298 11.67 18.28 -12.74
C GLU A 298 10.87 17.02 -13.12
N ARG A 299 10.18 17.11 -14.23
CA ARG A 299 9.29 16.04 -14.66
C ARG A 299 10.02 14.71 -14.90
N ASP A 300 11.23 14.77 -15.46
CA ASP A 300 12.03 13.57 -15.74
C ASP A 300 12.58 12.95 -14.44
N ASP A 301 12.95 13.78 -13.46
CA ASP A 301 13.34 13.31 -12.13
C ASP A 301 12.18 12.59 -11.42
N CYS A 302 10.96 13.12 -11.55
CA CYS A 302 9.76 12.51 -10.98
C CYS A 302 9.45 11.15 -11.63
N ASP A 303 9.68 10.99 -12.94
CA ASP A 303 9.51 9.70 -13.60
C ASP A 303 10.56 8.67 -13.15
N LEU A 304 11.80 9.10 -12.95
CA LEU A 304 12.84 8.23 -12.39
C LEU A 304 12.56 7.86 -10.94
N ALA A 305 12.01 8.78 -10.15
CA ALA A 305 11.57 8.50 -8.78
C ALA A 305 10.44 7.46 -8.78
N PHE A 306 9.42 7.64 -9.62
CA PHE A 306 8.34 6.68 -9.79
C PHE A 306 8.87 5.30 -10.20
N MET A 307 9.73 5.24 -11.21
CA MET A 307 10.34 4.00 -11.69
C MET A 307 11.13 3.31 -10.58
N THR A 308 11.93 4.05 -9.82
CA THR A 308 12.71 3.51 -8.69
C THR A 308 11.79 2.83 -7.67
N GLY A 309 10.70 3.49 -7.28
CA GLY A 309 9.73 2.92 -6.34
C GLY A 309 9.06 1.66 -6.86
N VAL A 310 8.61 1.66 -8.12
CA VAL A 310 8.00 0.48 -8.74
C VAL A 310 9.00 -0.66 -8.86
N PHE A 311 10.23 -0.41 -9.29
CA PHE A 311 11.23 -1.47 -9.50
C PHE A 311 11.81 -2.03 -8.21
N SER A 312 11.62 -1.38 -7.08
CA SER A 312 12.14 -1.83 -5.78
C SER A 312 11.65 -3.21 -5.31
N LEU A 313 10.63 -3.77 -5.95
CA LEU A 313 10.06 -5.08 -5.65
C LEU A 313 10.25 -6.11 -6.79
N LEU A 314 11.03 -5.80 -7.81
CA LEU A 314 11.25 -6.72 -8.94
C LEU A 314 11.99 -7.99 -8.53
N ASP A 315 12.90 -7.91 -7.59
CA ASP A 315 13.61 -9.07 -7.04
C ASP A 315 12.64 -10.08 -6.43
N ARG A 316 11.63 -9.60 -5.71
CA ARG A 316 10.56 -10.42 -5.13
C ARG A 316 9.65 -11.01 -6.19
N LEU A 317 9.26 -10.17 -7.16
CA LEU A 317 8.37 -10.57 -8.23
C LEU A 317 8.99 -11.60 -9.17
N LEU A 318 10.25 -11.39 -9.55
CA LEU A 318 10.96 -12.23 -10.52
C LEU A 318 11.73 -13.38 -9.86
N GLN A 319 11.89 -13.36 -8.53
CA GLN A 319 12.70 -14.27 -7.74
C GLN A 319 14.16 -14.33 -8.25
N MET A 320 14.69 -13.17 -8.59
CA MET A 320 16.04 -12.96 -9.10
C MET A 320 16.77 -11.91 -8.28
N PRO A 321 18.11 -11.98 -8.17
CA PRO A 321 18.88 -10.90 -7.52
C PRO A 321 18.66 -9.55 -8.21
N MET A 322 18.46 -8.47 -7.41
CA MET A 322 18.29 -7.12 -7.96
C MET A 322 19.48 -6.69 -8.82
N THR A 323 20.69 -7.18 -8.53
CA THR A 323 21.91 -6.90 -9.32
C THR A 323 21.80 -7.37 -10.76
N GLU A 324 21.19 -8.55 -11.00
CA GLU A 324 20.98 -9.08 -12.34
C GLU A 324 19.92 -8.26 -13.09
N ILE A 325 18.82 -7.93 -12.40
CA ILE A 325 17.71 -7.12 -12.96
C ILE A 325 18.21 -5.75 -13.40
N VAL A 326 18.99 -5.08 -12.56
CA VAL A 326 19.55 -3.75 -12.86
C VAL A 326 20.51 -3.81 -14.05
N ALA A 327 21.35 -4.83 -14.14
CA ALA A 327 22.26 -5.03 -15.25
C ALA A 327 21.52 -5.23 -16.58
N ASP A 328 20.46 -6.05 -16.58
CA ASP A 328 19.65 -6.32 -17.77
C ASP A 328 18.88 -5.08 -18.27
N LEU A 329 18.40 -4.24 -17.35
CA LEU A 329 17.60 -3.05 -17.66
C LEU A 329 18.43 -1.83 -18.06
N GLN A 330 19.75 -1.84 -17.83
CA GLN A 330 20.67 -0.72 -18.13
C GLN A 330 20.16 0.62 -17.59
N LEU A 331 19.74 0.62 -16.31
CA LEU A 331 19.16 1.80 -15.67
C LEU A 331 20.19 2.92 -15.47
N PRO A 332 19.74 4.20 -15.37
CA PRO A 332 20.62 5.30 -14.96
C PRO A 332 21.33 5.00 -13.63
N GLN A 333 22.60 5.41 -13.51
CA GLN A 333 23.46 5.05 -12.37
C GLN A 333 22.81 5.38 -11.01
N HIS A 334 22.23 6.58 -10.85
CA HIS A 334 21.59 7.00 -9.60
C HIS A 334 20.33 6.17 -9.25
N VAL A 335 19.63 5.59 -10.23
CA VAL A 335 18.53 4.64 -10.01
C VAL A 335 19.08 3.29 -9.58
N SER A 336 20.15 2.83 -10.24
CA SER A 336 20.84 1.60 -9.86
C SER A 336 21.37 1.66 -8.43
N ASP A 337 22.06 2.75 -8.07
CA ASP A 337 22.57 2.98 -6.71
C ASP A 337 21.45 3.02 -5.68
N ALA A 338 20.31 3.64 -6.02
CA ALA A 338 19.14 3.65 -5.16
C ALA A 338 18.54 2.24 -4.94
N LEU A 339 18.45 1.43 -5.99
CA LEU A 339 17.89 0.09 -5.92
C LEU A 339 18.83 -0.92 -5.23
N LEU A 340 20.14 -0.81 -5.44
CA LEU A 340 21.11 -1.76 -4.91
C LEU A 340 21.59 -1.41 -3.50
N GLU A 341 21.88 -0.12 -3.26
CA GLU A 341 22.60 0.34 -2.06
C GLU A 341 21.76 1.29 -1.19
N ARG A 342 20.58 1.71 -1.63
CA ARG A 342 19.76 2.74 -0.96
C ARG A 342 20.52 4.08 -0.80
N THR A 343 21.45 4.38 -1.72
CA THR A 343 22.26 5.62 -1.68
C THR A 343 21.68 6.73 -2.56
N GLY A 344 22.18 7.94 -2.39
CA GLY A 344 21.65 9.12 -3.06
C GLY A 344 20.28 9.56 -2.55
N ARG A 345 19.69 10.56 -3.20
CA ARG A 345 18.39 11.13 -2.82
C ARG A 345 17.27 10.10 -3.00
N LEU A 346 17.23 9.43 -4.15
CA LEU A 346 16.22 8.39 -4.44
C LEU A 346 16.35 7.20 -3.49
N GLY A 347 17.56 6.77 -3.18
CA GLY A 347 17.81 5.66 -2.27
C GLY A 347 17.36 5.96 -0.84
N ARG A 348 17.60 7.17 -0.34
CA ARG A 348 17.08 7.60 0.97
C ARG A 348 15.56 7.61 1.01
N TRP A 349 14.90 8.17 0.00
CA TRP A 349 13.44 8.15 -0.08
C TRP A 349 12.87 6.74 -0.17
N LEU A 350 13.52 5.88 -0.94
CA LEU A 350 13.12 4.48 -1.06
C LEU A 350 13.24 3.76 0.28
N HIS A 351 14.35 3.96 1.01
CA HIS A 351 14.53 3.41 2.34
C HIS A 351 13.42 3.83 3.32
N LEU A 352 13.11 5.13 3.36
CA LEU A 352 12.00 5.65 4.19
C LEU A 352 10.63 5.05 3.78
N ALA A 353 10.39 4.85 2.48
CA ALA A 353 9.14 4.24 2.00
C ALA A 353 9.05 2.72 2.28
N GLU A 354 10.17 2.05 2.52
CA GLU A 354 10.27 0.63 2.88
C GLU A 354 10.16 0.39 4.39
N THR A 355 10.45 1.41 5.19
CA THR A 355 10.48 1.35 6.65
C THR A 355 9.34 2.16 7.26
N ARG A 356 9.30 2.23 8.58
CA ARG A 356 8.48 3.20 9.32
C ARG A 356 9.42 4.27 9.86
N PRO A 357 9.61 5.39 9.12
CA PRO A 357 10.60 6.37 9.50
C PRO A 357 10.25 7.05 10.82
N SER A 358 11.27 7.32 11.62
CA SER A 358 11.19 8.17 12.81
C SER A 358 11.29 9.66 12.42
N MET A 359 10.95 10.55 13.36
CA MET A 359 11.11 12.00 13.15
C MET A 359 12.54 12.42 12.78
N PRO A 360 13.62 11.90 13.45
CA PRO A 360 14.99 12.19 13.05
C PRO A 360 15.30 11.78 11.61
N GLU A 361 14.88 10.60 11.16
CA GLU A 361 15.12 10.11 9.79
C GLU A 361 14.45 10.98 8.73
N LEU A 362 13.23 11.48 9.00
CA LEU A 362 12.59 12.45 8.11
C LEU A 362 13.33 13.77 8.06
N THR A 363 13.80 14.26 9.21
CA THR A 363 14.59 15.50 9.31
C THR A 363 15.90 15.37 8.54
N ASP A 364 16.61 14.24 8.67
CA ASP A 364 17.85 13.96 7.95
C ASP A 364 17.65 13.86 6.43
N ALA A 365 16.47 13.52 6.01
CA ALA A 365 16.06 13.47 4.60
C ALA A 365 15.49 14.81 4.08
N ASP A 366 15.43 15.85 4.91
CA ASP A 366 14.82 17.15 4.62
C ASP A 366 13.34 17.03 4.20
N ILE A 367 12.59 16.15 4.89
CA ILE A 367 11.16 15.92 4.67
C ILE A 367 10.40 16.31 5.94
N SER A 368 9.44 17.23 5.82
CA SER A 368 8.54 17.53 6.94
C SER A 368 7.56 16.38 7.17
N PRO A 369 7.08 16.16 8.41
CA PRO A 369 6.06 15.13 8.68
C PRO A 369 4.78 15.32 7.89
N ALA A 370 4.38 16.56 7.63
CA ALA A 370 3.22 16.86 6.78
C ALA A 370 3.46 16.48 5.32
N ALA A 371 4.63 16.81 4.74
CA ALA A 371 5.00 16.41 3.38
C ALA A 371 5.06 14.87 3.26
N TRP A 372 5.61 14.20 4.28
CA TRP A 372 5.60 12.74 4.36
C TRP A 372 4.18 12.18 4.36
N TRP A 373 3.32 12.70 5.21
CA TRP A 373 1.91 12.31 5.27
C TRP A 373 1.19 12.48 3.93
N HIS A 374 1.28 13.67 3.32
CA HIS A 374 0.63 13.95 2.04
C HIS A 374 1.16 13.05 0.92
N SER A 375 2.47 12.74 0.91
CA SER A 375 3.05 11.80 -0.05
C SER A 375 2.49 10.39 0.11
N GLN A 376 2.31 9.92 1.35
CA GLN A 376 1.69 8.62 1.64
C GLN A 376 0.21 8.60 1.20
N LEU A 377 -0.56 9.62 1.58
CA LEU A 377 -1.98 9.68 1.26
C LEU A 377 -2.22 9.68 -0.25
N HIS A 378 -1.45 10.48 -0.99
CA HIS A 378 -1.46 10.46 -2.46
C HIS A 378 -1.10 9.08 -3.02
N ALA A 379 -0.08 8.45 -2.48
CA ALA A 379 0.40 7.14 -2.92
C ALA A 379 -0.62 6.02 -2.68
N TYR A 380 -1.27 6.00 -1.53
CA TYR A 380 -2.33 5.04 -1.23
C TYR A 380 -3.56 5.26 -2.10
N HIS A 381 -3.97 6.52 -2.30
CA HIS A 381 -5.06 6.83 -3.23
C HIS A 381 -4.79 6.24 -4.62
N TRP A 382 -3.61 6.49 -5.16
CA TRP A 382 -3.24 6.00 -6.48
C TRP A 382 -3.12 4.46 -6.54
N ALA A 383 -2.50 3.83 -5.54
CA ALA A 383 -2.37 2.38 -5.46
C ALA A 383 -3.72 1.66 -5.39
N ILE A 384 -4.69 2.22 -4.67
CA ILE A 384 -6.06 1.71 -4.60
C ILE A 384 -6.72 1.75 -5.99
N GLN A 385 -6.56 2.83 -6.74
CA GLN A 385 -7.09 2.94 -8.10
C GLN A 385 -6.46 1.93 -9.05
N VAL A 386 -5.13 1.75 -8.97
CA VAL A 386 -4.41 0.74 -9.78
C VAL A 386 -4.88 -0.67 -9.46
N GLY A 387 -4.96 -1.04 -8.19
CA GLY A 387 -5.37 -2.39 -7.77
C GLY A 387 -6.77 -2.78 -8.21
N ARG A 388 -7.66 -1.81 -8.48
CA ARG A 388 -9.04 -2.05 -8.93
C ARG A 388 -9.19 -2.12 -10.45
N ASN A 389 -8.27 -1.55 -11.20
CA ASN A 389 -8.39 -1.38 -12.64
C ASN A 389 -7.53 -2.38 -13.45
N VAL A 390 -6.74 -3.21 -12.79
CA VAL A 390 -5.91 -4.25 -13.37
C VAL A 390 -6.43 -5.64 -12.97
#